data_d43643eae063ed319779eaefed2cf99d
#
_entry.id   d43643eae063ed319779eaefed2cf99d
#
_cell.length_a   1.000
_cell.length_b   1.000
_cell.length_c   1.000
_cell.angle_alpha   90.00
_cell.angle_beta   90.00
_cell.angle_gamma   90.00
#
_symmetry.space_group_name_H-M   'P 1'
#
loop_
_entity.id
_entity.type
_entity.pdbx_description
1 polymer ?
#
loop_
_entity_poly.entity_id
_entity_poly.type
_entity_poly.pdbx_seq_one_letter_code
_entity_poly.pdbx_strand_id
1 'polypeptide(L)'
;MKHIILVITLIISSINLYSQTTEDKDKSVFNGYDGGMMLHTGYVKANIKPLNYIAEGASNGIGGAIRFHFGQHYRIGTEGYVSTLNLMNNGSYMKTFWAGLINDFYWKIGKLMPYAGITIGGGALTDCFIFDGDNHDWEKESNVIINKKPFVAIDPIIGCDYCISESIHITVKFDYLFGFNNKDLYLPTGPRAYIGFIFFH
;
A
#
# COMPACT_ATOMS: atom_id res chain seq x y z
N MET A 1 -23.59 -7.81 -0.84
CA MET A 1 -23.42 -8.14 0.58
C MET A 1 -23.32 -9.64 0.86
N LYS A 2 -24.21 -10.51 0.35
CA LYS A 2 -24.18 -11.98 0.62
C LYS A 2 -22.85 -12.65 0.20
N HIS A 3 -22.26 -12.25 -0.94
CA HIS A 3 -21.00 -12.83 -1.43
C HIS A 3 -19.77 -12.40 -0.62
N ILE A 4 -19.78 -11.22 -0.03
CA ILE A 4 -18.70 -10.72 0.82
C ILE A 4 -18.68 -11.50 2.15
N ILE A 5 -19.86 -11.77 2.73
CA ILE A 5 -19.98 -12.57 3.95
C ILE A 5 -19.49 -14.00 3.71
N LEU A 6 -19.81 -14.58 2.54
CA LEU A 6 -19.36 -15.92 2.17
C LEU A 6 -17.83 -16.03 2.04
N VAL A 7 -17.18 -15.02 1.44
CA VAL A 7 -15.73 -14.97 1.31
C VAL A 7 -15.06 -14.81 2.69
N ILE A 8 -15.59 -13.95 3.55
CA ILE A 8 -15.08 -13.78 4.92
C ILE A 8 -15.24 -15.07 5.73
N THR A 9 -16.38 -15.76 5.61
CA THR A 9 -16.61 -17.05 6.28
C THR A 9 -15.68 -18.13 5.78
N LEU A 10 -15.37 -18.18 4.47
CA LEU A 10 -14.40 -19.11 3.89
C LEU A 10 -12.97 -18.84 4.37
N ILE A 11 -12.57 -17.58 4.51
CA ILE A 11 -11.26 -17.21 5.05
C ILE A 11 -11.17 -17.59 6.52
N ILE A 12 -12.20 -17.34 7.33
CA ILE A 12 -12.22 -17.71 8.75
C ILE A 12 -12.23 -19.23 8.94
N SER A 13 -12.94 -19.97 8.10
CA SER A 13 -12.97 -21.44 8.17
C SER A 13 -11.65 -22.08 7.75
N SER A 14 -10.93 -21.50 6.78
CA SER A 14 -9.59 -21.96 6.39
C SER A 14 -8.55 -21.75 7.50
N ILE A 15 -8.65 -20.65 8.24
CA ILE A 15 -7.78 -20.39 9.41
C ILE A 15 -8.02 -21.42 10.52
N ASN A 16 -9.28 -21.79 10.78
CA ASN A 16 -9.61 -22.81 11.78
C ASN A 16 -9.17 -24.23 11.37
N LEU A 17 -9.21 -24.57 10.08
CA LEU A 17 -8.74 -25.87 9.60
C LEU A 17 -7.21 -26.03 9.74
N TYR A 18 -6.46 -24.94 9.54
CA TYR A 18 -5.00 -24.94 9.69
C TYR A 18 -4.57 -25.05 11.16
N SER A 19 -5.39 -24.54 12.10
CA SER A 19 -5.13 -24.63 13.55
C SER A 19 -5.28 -26.04 14.12
N GLN A 20 -6.02 -26.92 13.47
CA GLN A 20 -6.30 -28.28 14.00
C GLN A 20 -5.30 -29.37 13.55
N THR A 21 -4.39 -29.07 12.59
CA THR A 21 -3.47 -30.08 12.03
C THR A 21 -2.07 -30.07 12.65
N THR A 22 -1.79 -29.27 13.65
CA THR A 22 -0.49 -29.25 14.32
C THR A 22 -0.64 -29.46 15.82
N GLU A 23 -0.74 -30.73 16.27
CA GLU A 23 -0.38 -31.15 17.62
C GLU A 23 1.15 -31.02 17.77
N ASP A 24 1.63 -29.85 18.06
CA ASP A 24 2.95 -29.62 18.66
C ASP A 24 2.75 -28.63 19.83
N LYS A 25 2.69 -29.21 21.02
CA LYS A 25 2.14 -28.63 22.25
C LYS A 25 2.99 -27.54 22.92
N ASP A 26 4.00 -26.91 22.26
CA ASP A 26 4.88 -25.94 22.94
C ASP A 26 5.40 -24.77 22.08
N LYS A 27 4.75 -24.43 20.97
CA LYS A 27 5.14 -23.22 20.24
C LYS A 27 4.12 -22.12 20.46
N SER A 28 4.58 -21.01 21.04
CA SER A 28 3.81 -19.77 21.12
C SER A 28 3.17 -19.46 19.75
N VAL A 29 1.86 -19.20 19.73
CA VAL A 29 1.15 -18.80 18.50
C VAL A 29 1.70 -17.48 17.99
N PHE A 30 2.14 -16.60 18.88
CA PHE A 30 2.76 -15.33 18.57
C PHE A 30 4.28 -15.45 18.59
N ASN A 31 4.94 -15.09 17.47
CA ASN A 31 6.38 -15.27 17.25
C ASN A 31 7.13 -13.94 17.08
N GLY A 32 6.57 -12.82 17.56
CA GLY A 32 7.19 -11.52 17.46
C GLY A 32 6.51 -10.57 16.47
N TYR A 33 7.11 -9.45 16.27
CA TYR A 33 6.62 -8.46 15.32
C TYR A 33 7.79 -7.85 14.54
N ASP A 34 7.48 -7.33 13.37
CA ASP A 34 8.41 -6.54 12.58
C ASP A 34 7.79 -5.21 12.17
N GLY A 35 8.65 -4.27 11.83
CA GLY A 35 8.20 -3.00 11.30
C GLY A 35 9.33 -2.23 10.66
N GLY A 36 9.00 -1.36 9.72
CA GLY A 36 10.03 -0.60 9.05
C GLY A 36 9.49 0.41 8.04
N MET A 37 10.43 1.04 7.36
CA MET A 37 10.17 2.08 6.37
C MET A 37 10.66 1.64 5.00
N MET A 38 9.89 2.03 3.98
CA MET A 38 10.17 1.72 2.58
C MET A 38 10.01 2.97 1.72
N LEU A 39 10.96 3.18 0.82
CA LEU A 39 10.80 4.08 -0.31
C LEU A 39 10.14 3.32 -1.45
N HIS A 40 9.33 3.99 -2.24
CA HIS A 40 8.74 3.36 -3.41
C HIS A 40 8.72 4.29 -4.63
N THR A 41 8.75 3.64 -5.77
CA THR A 41 8.45 4.24 -7.07
C THR A 41 7.41 3.39 -7.77
N GLY A 42 6.61 4.00 -8.64
CA GLY A 42 5.60 3.27 -9.39
C GLY A 42 5.06 4.09 -10.53
N TYR A 43 4.24 3.46 -11.34
CA TYR A 43 3.45 4.13 -12.36
C TYR A 43 2.01 4.23 -11.86
N VAL A 44 1.45 5.43 -11.91
CA VAL A 44 0.08 5.65 -11.50
C VAL A 44 -0.72 6.27 -12.63
N LYS A 45 -1.96 5.84 -12.77
CA LYS A 45 -2.94 6.40 -13.71
C LYS A 45 -4.21 6.75 -12.95
N ALA A 46 -4.68 7.98 -13.12
CA ALA A 46 -5.92 8.47 -12.55
C ALA A 46 -6.63 9.41 -13.53
N ASN A 47 -7.96 9.34 -13.59
CA ASN A 47 -8.75 10.27 -14.38
C ASN A 47 -9.31 11.38 -13.48
N ILE A 48 -9.02 12.63 -13.84
CA ILE A 48 -9.45 13.82 -13.12
C ILE A 48 -10.67 14.39 -13.85
N LYS A 49 -11.86 13.89 -13.51
CA LYS A 49 -13.12 14.21 -14.20
C LYS A 49 -13.46 15.69 -14.34
N PRO A 50 -13.28 16.57 -13.32
CA PRO A 50 -13.64 17.97 -13.49
C PRO A 50 -12.93 18.66 -14.66
N LEU A 51 -11.72 18.20 -14.98
CA LEU A 51 -10.88 18.75 -16.05
C LEU A 51 -10.82 17.87 -17.30
N ASN A 52 -11.49 16.69 -17.27
CA ASN A 52 -11.37 15.65 -18.30
C ASN A 52 -9.89 15.32 -18.64
N TYR A 53 -9.04 15.34 -17.61
CA TYR A 53 -7.60 15.17 -17.72
C TYR A 53 -7.19 13.81 -17.18
N ILE A 54 -6.36 13.08 -17.93
CA ILE A 54 -5.76 11.83 -17.48
C ILE A 54 -4.39 12.15 -16.89
N ALA A 55 -4.26 12.05 -15.57
CA ALA A 55 -2.99 12.12 -14.88
C ALA A 55 -2.33 10.74 -14.92
N GLU A 56 -1.17 10.63 -15.56
CA GLU A 56 -0.40 9.40 -15.59
C GLU A 56 1.09 9.69 -15.56
N GLY A 57 1.86 8.81 -14.91
CA GLY A 57 3.30 8.95 -14.84
C GLY A 57 3.94 8.26 -13.65
N ALA A 58 5.24 8.51 -13.50
CA ALA A 58 6.02 7.97 -12.39
C ALA A 58 5.67 8.72 -11.09
N SER A 59 5.28 7.97 -10.07
CA SER A 59 5.06 8.49 -8.71
C SER A 59 6.13 7.95 -7.78
N ASN A 60 6.59 8.79 -6.87
CA ASN A 60 7.57 8.42 -5.86
C ASN A 60 7.00 8.68 -4.48
N GLY A 61 7.42 7.91 -3.50
CA GLY A 61 6.90 8.06 -2.17
C GLY A 61 7.63 7.31 -1.09
N ILE A 62 7.07 7.39 0.10
CA ILE A 62 7.58 6.77 1.31
C ILE A 62 6.41 6.22 2.11
N GLY A 63 6.67 5.15 2.84
CA GLY A 63 5.73 4.58 3.77
C GLY A 63 6.38 3.55 4.65
N GLY A 64 5.56 2.71 5.26
CA GLY A 64 6.05 1.67 6.14
C GLY A 64 4.96 0.69 6.51
N ALA A 65 5.37 -0.35 7.21
CA ALA A 65 4.49 -1.40 7.70
C ALA A 65 4.89 -1.80 9.12
N ILE A 66 3.91 -2.31 9.87
CA ILE A 66 4.10 -3.04 11.12
C ILE A 66 3.33 -4.34 10.99
N ARG A 67 4.00 -5.49 11.21
CA ARG A 67 3.42 -6.82 11.03
C ARG A 67 3.68 -7.67 12.27
N PHE A 68 2.70 -8.45 12.65
CA PHE A 68 2.74 -9.40 13.76
C PHE A 68 2.82 -10.81 13.18
N HIS A 69 3.74 -11.63 13.70
CA HIS A 69 4.01 -12.96 13.22
C HIS A 69 3.21 -14.00 14.01
N PHE A 70 2.46 -14.82 13.31
CA PHE A 70 1.66 -15.91 13.89
C PHE A 70 2.04 -17.26 13.27
N GLY A 71 2.30 -18.24 14.13
CA GLY A 71 2.76 -19.54 13.66
C GLY A 71 4.06 -19.43 12.86
N GLN A 72 4.24 -20.29 11.86
CA GLN A 72 5.50 -20.38 11.12
C GLN A 72 5.52 -19.56 9.82
N HIS A 73 4.36 -19.17 9.30
CA HIS A 73 4.24 -18.65 7.93
C HIS A 73 3.29 -17.48 7.75
N TYR A 74 2.61 -17.03 8.76
CA TYR A 74 1.56 -16.02 8.64
C TYR A 74 1.91 -14.72 9.35
N ARG A 75 1.63 -13.59 8.67
CA ARG A 75 1.75 -12.26 9.25
C ARG A 75 0.47 -11.46 8.98
N ILE A 76 0.09 -10.66 9.95
CA ILE A 76 -0.98 -9.68 9.85
C ILE A 76 -0.51 -8.36 10.43
N GLY A 77 -0.90 -7.25 9.84
CA GLY A 77 -0.47 -5.95 10.31
C GLY A 77 -1.14 -4.78 9.63
N THR A 78 -0.47 -3.66 9.66
CA THR A 78 -0.91 -2.43 8.98
C THR A 78 0.23 -1.88 8.15
N GLU A 79 -0.11 -1.27 7.02
CA GLU A 79 0.83 -0.48 6.23
C GLU A 79 0.20 0.81 5.74
N GLY A 80 1.04 1.80 5.42
CA GLY A 80 0.56 3.05 4.89
C GLY A 80 1.64 3.79 4.11
N TYR A 81 1.23 4.51 3.06
CA TYR A 81 2.12 5.14 2.10
C TYR A 81 1.59 6.49 1.63
N VAL A 82 2.53 7.35 1.30
CA VAL A 82 2.29 8.62 0.61
C VAL A 82 3.09 8.61 -0.68
N SER A 83 2.43 8.90 -1.80
CA SER A 83 3.06 9.02 -3.12
C SER A 83 2.77 10.38 -3.72
N THR A 84 3.70 10.90 -4.51
CA THR A 84 3.51 12.14 -5.26
C THR A 84 3.87 11.92 -6.72
N LEU A 85 2.99 12.35 -7.61
CA LEU A 85 3.19 12.46 -9.05
C LEU A 85 3.18 13.94 -9.44
N ASN A 86 4.25 14.41 -10.04
CA ASN A 86 4.28 15.75 -10.63
C ASN A 86 3.54 15.72 -11.97
N LEU A 87 2.54 16.59 -12.13
CA LEU A 87 1.66 16.61 -13.31
C LEU A 87 2.19 17.52 -14.42
N MET A 88 2.76 18.65 -14.05
CA MET A 88 3.25 19.68 -14.98
C MET A 88 4.49 20.36 -14.39
N ASN A 89 5.23 21.08 -15.23
CA ASN A 89 6.42 21.83 -14.77
C ASN A 89 6.09 23.12 -13.98
N ASN A 90 4.80 23.44 -13.80
CA ASN A 90 4.31 24.61 -13.06
C ASN A 90 4.07 24.35 -11.57
N GLY A 91 4.50 23.19 -11.04
CA GLY A 91 4.30 22.82 -9.64
C GLY A 91 2.98 22.10 -9.36
N SER A 92 2.15 21.83 -10.38
CA SER A 92 0.95 21.00 -10.23
C SER A 92 1.33 19.56 -9.88
N TYR A 93 0.62 18.95 -8.92
CA TYR A 93 0.91 17.60 -8.47
C TYR A 93 -0.35 16.81 -8.09
N MET A 94 -0.22 15.51 -8.12
CA MET A 94 -1.19 14.58 -7.57
C MET A 94 -0.54 13.82 -6.41
N LYS A 95 -1.17 13.87 -5.24
CA LYS A 95 -0.72 13.17 -4.04
C LYS A 95 -1.71 12.08 -3.66
N THR A 96 -1.21 10.88 -3.51
CA THR A 96 -1.97 9.73 -3.03
C THR A 96 -1.51 9.38 -1.63
N PHE A 97 -2.42 9.35 -0.69
CA PHE A 97 -2.23 8.78 0.64
C PHE A 97 -3.14 7.58 0.79
N TRP A 98 -2.61 6.44 1.29
CA TRP A 98 -3.42 5.29 1.61
C TRP A 98 -2.84 4.49 2.76
N ALA A 99 -3.70 3.76 3.48
CA ALA A 99 -3.33 2.85 4.55
C ALA A 99 -4.30 1.68 4.59
N GLY A 100 -3.83 0.52 5.07
CA GLY A 100 -4.65 -0.67 5.12
C GLY A 100 -4.13 -1.74 6.06
N LEU A 101 -4.93 -2.80 6.17
CA LEU A 101 -4.58 -4.04 6.86
C LEU A 101 -3.88 -4.96 5.88
N ILE A 102 -2.63 -5.31 6.18
CA ILE A 102 -1.82 -6.25 5.42
C ILE A 102 -1.98 -7.64 6.01
N ASN A 103 -2.12 -8.63 5.13
CA ASN A 103 -2.12 -10.07 5.43
C ASN A 103 -1.18 -10.73 4.45
N ASP A 104 -0.14 -11.43 4.93
CA ASP A 104 0.78 -12.13 4.06
C ASP A 104 1.20 -13.49 4.63
N PHE A 105 1.62 -14.36 3.72
CA PHE A 105 2.29 -15.62 4.01
C PHE A 105 3.74 -15.51 3.58
N TYR A 106 4.66 -15.98 4.42
CA TYR A 106 6.09 -15.96 4.18
C TYR A 106 6.73 -17.34 4.38
N TRP A 107 7.87 -17.56 3.74
CA TRP A 107 8.65 -18.80 3.85
C TRP A 107 10.10 -18.44 4.13
N LYS A 108 10.72 -19.11 5.12
CA LYS A 108 12.15 -18.94 5.42
C LYS A 108 12.98 -19.91 4.58
N ILE A 109 13.80 -19.37 3.69
CA ILE A 109 14.71 -20.14 2.83
C ILE A 109 16.13 -19.60 3.05
N GLY A 110 16.80 -20.10 4.09
CA GLY A 110 18.09 -19.58 4.54
C GLY A 110 17.99 -18.12 5.00
N LYS A 111 18.67 -17.20 4.30
CA LYS A 111 18.60 -15.75 4.58
C LYS A 111 17.48 -15.03 3.83
N LEU A 112 16.78 -15.70 2.95
CA LEU A 112 15.69 -15.13 2.17
C LEU A 112 14.35 -15.49 2.80
N MET A 113 13.44 -14.52 2.82
CA MET A 113 12.07 -14.69 3.28
C MET A 113 11.11 -14.14 2.20
N PRO A 114 10.87 -14.91 1.11
CA PRO A 114 9.85 -14.54 0.15
C PRO A 114 8.47 -14.56 0.81
N TYR A 115 7.61 -13.63 0.37
CA TYR A 115 6.24 -13.51 0.87
C TYR A 115 5.28 -13.07 -0.22
N ALA A 116 4.02 -13.43 -0.02
CA ALA A 116 2.91 -13.00 -0.86
C ALA A 116 1.67 -12.74 0.00
N GLY A 117 0.89 -11.76 -0.37
CA GLY A 117 -0.27 -11.38 0.42
C GLY A 117 -1.17 -10.36 -0.26
N ILE A 118 -1.98 -9.73 0.57
CA ILE A 118 -2.93 -8.71 0.14
C ILE A 118 -3.09 -7.66 1.24
N THR A 119 -3.17 -6.39 0.83
CA THR A 119 -3.58 -5.31 1.71
C THR A 119 -4.95 -4.79 1.28
N ILE A 120 -5.81 -4.58 2.26
CA ILE A 120 -7.14 -4.00 2.07
C ILE A 120 -7.23 -2.76 2.94
N GLY A 121 -7.56 -1.64 2.31
CA GLY A 121 -7.58 -0.37 3.03
C GLY A 121 -8.29 0.74 2.29
N GLY A 122 -7.88 1.96 2.59
CA GLY A 122 -8.44 3.14 1.95
C GLY A 122 -7.51 4.33 2.06
N GLY A 123 -7.85 5.37 1.34
CA GLY A 123 -7.02 6.55 1.27
C GLY A 123 -7.70 7.76 0.64
N ALA A 124 -6.89 8.71 0.29
CA ALA A 124 -7.34 9.90 -0.40
C ALA A 124 -6.36 10.28 -1.52
N LEU A 125 -6.93 10.62 -2.65
CA LEU A 125 -6.25 11.29 -3.75
C LEU A 125 -6.43 12.79 -3.60
N THR A 126 -5.36 13.56 -3.67
CA THR A 126 -5.39 15.02 -3.64
C THR A 126 -4.74 15.55 -4.92
N ASP A 127 -5.51 16.21 -5.74
CA ASP A 127 -5.04 16.86 -6.95
C ASP A 127 -4.86 18.36 -6.67
N CYS A 128 -3.69 18.89 -6.98
CA CYS A 128 -3.39 20.30 -6.89
C CYS A 128 -2.98 20.81 -8.27
N PHE A 129 -3.81 21.66 -8.87
CA PHE A 129 -3.54 22.31 -10.14
C PHE A 129 -3.25 23.79 -9.92
N ILE A 130 -2.11 24.23 -10.45
CA ILE A 130 -1.68 25.61 -10.43
C ILE A 130 -1.83 26.13 -11.86
N PHE A 131 -2.61 27.18 -12.02
CA PHE A 131 -2.78 27.87 -13.32
C PHE A 131 -1.94 29.11 -13.28
N ASP A 132 -1.00 29.24 -14.24
CA ASP A 132 -0.24 30.45 -14.42
C ASP A 132 -1.20 31.55 -14.91
N GLY A 133 -1.59 32.46 -14.03
CA GLY A 133 -2.20 33.72 -14.42
C GLY A 133 -1.10 34.66 -14.93
N ASP A 134 -1.33 35.25 -16.06
CA ASP A 134 -0.45 36.29 -16.60
C ASP A 134 -0.20 37.39 -15.56
N ASN A 135 1.10 37.54 -15.23
CA ASN A 135 1.78 38.73 -14.75
C ASN A 135 1.35 39.51 -13.49
N HIS A 136 2.25 39.50 -12.55
CA HIS A 136 2.69 40.65 -11.73
C HIS A 136 1.92 41.04 -10.49
N ASP A 137 0.96 40.25 -9.98
CA ASP A 137 0.38 40.56 -8.70
C ASP A 137 0.56 39.41 -7.70
N TRP A 138 0.86 39.77 -6.45
CA TRP A 138 1.10 38.88 -5.31
C TRP A 138 -0.17 38.15 -4.80
N GLU A 139 -1.30 38.26 -5.48
CA GLU A 139 -2.58 37.62 -5.19
C GLU A 139 -2.72 36.24 -5.91
N LYS A 140 -1.81 35.35 -5.64
CA LYS A 140 -1.78 34.03 -6.34
C LYS A 140 -2.71 32.95 -5.79
N GLU A 141 -3.48 33.18 -4.75
CA GLU A 141 -4.34 32.14 -4.16
C GLU A 141 -5.56 31.79 -5.03
N SER A 142 -6.01 32.65 -5.91
CA SER A 142 -7.17 32.43 -6.78
C SER A 142 -6.92 31.44 -7.94
N ASN A 143 -5.67 31.08 -8.21
CA ASN A 143 -5.29 30.25 -9.36
C ASN A 143 -4.95 28.80 -8.98
N VAL A 144 -5.27 28.36 -7.76
CA VAL A 144 -5.01 27.00 -7.29
C VAL A 144 -6.33 26.26 -7.11
N ILE A 145 -6.49 25.15 -7.80
CA ILE A 145 -7.61 24.22 -7.57
C ILE A 145 -7.09 22.99 -6.82
N ILE A 146 -7.64 22.76 -5.63
CA ILE A 146 -7.36 21.57 -4.83
C ILE A 146 -8.62 20.72 -4.78
N ASN A 147 -8.50 19.47 -5.20
CA ASN A 147 -9.58 18.51 -5.13
C ASN A 147 -9.12 17.29 -4.34
N LYS A 148 -9.96 16.80 -3.42
CA LYS A 148 -9.66 15.64 -2.59
C LYS A 148 -10.75 14.59 -2.75
N LYS A 149 -10.36 13.35 -3.08
CA LYS A 149 -11.26 12.21 -3.30
C LYS A 149 -10.86 11.03 -2.43
N PRO A 150 -11.74 10.55 -1.55
CA PRO A 150 -11.49 9.32 -0.82
C PRO A 150 -11.67 8.10 -1.74
N PHE A 151 -10.96 7.01 -1.42
CA PHE A 151 -11.09 5.73 -2.11
C PHE A 151 -10.86 4.56 -1.15
N VAL A 152 -11.39 3.40 -1.53
CA VAL A 152 -11.05 2.10 -0.94
C VAL A 152 -10.06 1.42 -1.89
N ALA A 153 -9.12 0.66 -1.36
CA ALA A 153 -8.11 -0.01 -2.16
C ALA A 153 -7.96 -1.48 -1.77
N ILE A 154 -7.66 -2.29 -2.77
CA ILE A 154 -7.16 -3.65 -2.65
C ILE A 154 -5.79 -3.68 -3.33
N ASP A 155 -4.81 -4.28 -2.67
CA ASP A 155 -3.43 -4.22 -3.07
C ASP A 155 -2.78 -5.60 -2.91
N PRO A 156 -2.78 -6.46 -3.94
CA PRO A 156 -2.00 -7.69 -3.96
C PRO A 156 -0.51 -7.37 -3.93
N ILE A 157 0.21 -8.07 -3.07
CA ILE A 157 1.64 -7.86 -2.81
C ILE A 157 2.44 -9.14 -3.00
N ILE A 158 3.65 -8.99 -3.51
CA ILE A 158 4.71 -9.99 -3.45
C ILE A 158 6.00 -9.32 -3.03
N GLY A 159 6.86 -10.03 -2.31
CA GLY A 159 8.13 -9.46 -1.89
C GLY A 159 9.09 -10.50 -1.34
N CYS A 160 10.24 -10.00 -0.94
CA CYS A 160 11.27 -10.81 -0.30
C CYS A 160 12.04 -9.96 0.71
N ASP A 161 12.12 -10.46 1.94
CA ASP A 161 12.98 -9.88 2.96
C ASP A 161 14.31 -10.64 2.95
N TYR A 162 15.43 -9.93 2.92
CA TYR A 162 16.78 -10.48 3.05
C TYR A 162 17.33 -10.21 4.46
N CYS A 163 17.58 -11.25 5.22
CA CYS A 163 18.09 -11.18 6.59
C CYS A 163 19.58 -10.79 6.60
N ILE A 164 19.89 -9.54 6.95
CA ILE A 164 21.26 -9.09 7.17
C ILE A 164 21.75 -9.57 8.52
N SER A 165 20.91 -9.38 9.54
CA SER A 165 21.12 -9.83 10.92
C SER A 165 19.80 -10.36 11.49
N GLU A 166 19.81 -10.88 12.71
CA GLU A 166 18.61 -11.36 13.40
C GLU A 166 17.54 -10.27 13.54
N SER A 167 17.94 -9.01 13.67
CA SER A 167 17.04 -7.88 13.89
C SER A 167 16.86 -6.95 12.69
N ILE A 168 17.63 -7.09 11.61
CA ILE A 168 17.62 -6.14 10.48
C ILE A 168 17.53 -6.90 9.16
N HIS A 169 16.48 -6.60 8.41
CA HIS A 169 16.26 -7.14 7.07
C HIS A 169 16.15 -6.01 6.04
N ILE A 170 16.64 -6.25 4.82
CA ILE A 170 16.30 -5.43 3.65
C ILE A 170 15.08 -6.06 3.00
N THR A 171 14.06 -5.27 2.71
CA THR A 171 12.87 -5.72 1.98
C THR A 171 12.84 -5.16 0.58
N VAL A 172 12.43 -5.99 -0.38
CA VAL A 172 12.00 -5.58 -1.72
C VAL A 172 10.57 -6.07 -1.89
N LYS A 173 9.66 -5.16 -2.21
CA LYS A 173 8.23 -5.45 -2.38
C LYS A 173 7.75 -4.91 -3.72
N PHE A 174 6.85 -5.65 -4.36
CA PHE A 174 6.08 -5.22 -5.52
C PHE A 174 4.61 -5.36 -5.21
N ASP A 175 3.84 -4.40 -5.65
CA ASP A 175 2.40 -4.42 -5.51
C ASP A 175 1.69 -3.82 -6.74
N TYR A 176 0.38 -3.96 -6.75
CA TYR A 176 -0.47 -3.34 -7.74
C TYR A 176 -1.72 -2.75 -7.04
N LEU A 177 -1.73 -1.44 -6.88
CA LEU A 177 -2.84 -0.74 -6.23
C LEU A 177 -4.07 -0.73 -7.13
N PHE A 178 -5.19 -1.24 -6.63
CA PHE A 178 -6.51 -1.11 -7.22
C PHE A 178 -7.36 -0.20 -6.33
N GLY A 179 -7.60 1.03 -6.77
CA GLY A 179 -8.47 1.97 -6.06
C GLY A 179 -9.92 1.88 -6.56
N PHE A 180 -10.89 2.03 -5.66
CA PHE A 180 -12.32 1.98 -5.95
C PHE A 180 -13.07 3.12 -5.26
N ASN A 181 -14.06 3.70 -5.95
CA ASN A 181 -14.99 4.66 -5.37
C ASN A 181 -16.36 4.51 -6.05
N ASN A 182 -17.45 4.77 -5.32
CA ASN A 182 -18.83 4.63 -5.82
C ASN A 182 -19.19 5.54 -7.00
N LYS A 183 -18.43 6.60 -7.26
CA LYS A 183 -18.76 7.63 -8.27
C LYS A 183 -17.80 7.69 -9.44
N ASP A 184 -16.62 7.12 -9.31
CA ASP A 184 -15.53 7.26 -10.29
C ASP A 184 -14.72 5.98 -10.42
N LEU A 185 -14.77 5.37 -11.59
CA LEU A 185 -14.02 4.16 -11.95
C LEU A 185 -12.51 4.38 -12.17
N TYR A 186 -12.00 5.61 -11.95
CA TYR A 186 -10.64 5.99 -12.33
C TYR A 186 -9.89 6.61 -11.17
N LEU A 187 -9.61 5.79 -10.16
CA LEU A 187 -8.80 6.13 -9.01
C LEU A 187 -7.35 5.68 -9.22
N PRO A 188 -6.41 6.12 -8.36
CA PRO A 188 -5.02 5.77 -8.58
C PRO A 188 -4.87 4.26 -8.66
N THR A 189 -4.46 3.79 -9.83
CA THR A 189 -4.25 2.38 -10.13
C THR A 189 -2.88 2.25 -10.77
N GLY A 190 -2.11 1.24 -10.38
CA GLY A 190 -0.85 0.96 -11.03
C GLY A 190 0.15 0.17 -10.20
N PRO A 191 1.18 -0.36 -10.86
CA PRO A 191 2.26 -1.11 -10.23
C PRO A 191 3.21 -0.21 -9.47
N ARG A 192 3.73 -0.72 -8.34
CA ARG A 192 4.72 -0.03 -7.52
C ARG A 192 5.81 -1.02 -7.07
N ALA A 193 7.02 -0.52 -6.93
CA ALA A 193 8.17 -1.24 -6.42
C ALA A 193 8.72 -0.51 -5.19
N TYR A 194 9.08 -1.26 -4.19
CA TYR A 194 9.54 -0.76 -2.90
C TYR A 194 10.89 -1.33 -2.52
N ILE A 195 11.67 -0.54 -1.80
CA ILE A 195 12.88 -0.99 -1.12
C ILE A 195 12.94 -0.32 0.26
N GLY A 196 13.35 -1.06 1.27
CA GLY A 196 13.45 -0.51 2.62
C GLY A 196 14.10 -1.42 3.63
N PHE A 197 14.02 -1.00 4.88
CA PHE A 197 14.53 -1.73 6.02
C PHE A 197 13.38 -2.12 6.94
N ILE A 198 13.43 -3.36 7.40
CA ILE A 198 12.49 -3.95 8.36
C ILE A 198 13.29 -4.37 9.59
N PHE A 199 12.80 -3.99 10.75
CA PHE A 199 13.36 -4.32 12.05
C PHE A 199 12.50 -5.38 12.73
N PHE A 200 13.14 -6.46 13.14
CA PHE A 200 12.52 -7.59 13.84
C PHE A 200 12.71 -7.46 15.35
N HIS A 201 11.65 -7.79 16.10
CA HIS A 201 11.63 -7.81 17.56
C HIS A 201 10.93 -9.07 18.10
#